data_991d84c5ff19c242a84034dc0823610b
#
_entry.id   991d84c5ff19c242a84034dc0823610b
#
_cell.length_a   1.000
_cell.length_b   1.000
_cell.length_c   1.000
_cell.angle_alpha   90.00
_cell.angle_beta   90.00
_cell.angle_gamma   90.00
#
_symmetry.space_group_name_H-M   'P 1'
#
loop_
_entity.id
_entity.type
_entity.pdbx_description
1 polymer ?
#
loop_
_entity_poly.entity_id
_entity_poly.type
_entity_poly.pdbx_seq_one_letter_code
_entity_poly.pdbx_strand_id
1 'polypeptide(L)'
;VQYSLGEKDDGLILPEKYNGLGYQNLISIVFDLISYRDGWMRVGKSGTKDEIIEPLHLVLVEEPEAHLHVQVQQVFIRKAYSVLRNHEKLGKSDAFSTQLVISTHSSHIAREEEFANLRYFKRLPKDFEGKVATSKVVNLSDVFGKDDATKRFVTRYLQTTHCDLFFADGVILVEGSAEHMLLPHFIRNK
;
A
#
# COMPACT_ATOMS: atom_id res chain seq x y z
N VAL A 1 4.17 -23.82 7.29
CA VAL A 1 5.43 -23.17 6.89
C VAL A 1 6.45 -23.40 8.00
N GLN A 2 7.66 -23.82 7.67
CA GLN A 2 8.75 -24.04 8.61
C GLN A 2 9.88 -23.05 8.29
N TYR A 3 10.54 -22.54 9.32
CA TYR A 3 11.65 -21.59 9.17
C TYR A 3 12.94 -22.23 9.70
N SER A 4 14.01 -22.13 8.95
CA SER A 4 15.34 -22.52 9.37
C SER A 4 16.10 -21.30 9.88
N LEU A 5 16.64 -21.38 11.08
CA LEU A 5 17.57 -20.40 11.64
C LEU A 5 18.99 -20.87 11.31
N GLY A 6 19.48 -20.54 10.13
CA GLY A 6 20.86 -20.84 9.71
C GLY A 6 20.96 -21.25 8.25
N GLU A 7 22.15 -21.07 7.67
CA GLU A 7 22.47 -21.40 6.27
C GLU A 7 22.80 -22.88 6.03
N LYS A 8 22.81 -23.71 7.07
CA LYS A 8 23.15 -25.14 6.97
C LYS A 8 21.96 -26.03 7.36
N ASP A 9 21.89 -27.19 6.80
CA ASP A 9 20.84 -28.22 6.97
C ASP A 9 20.55 -28.64 8.43
N ASP A 10 21.43 -28.29 9.37
CA ASP A 10 21.29 -28.52 10.81
C ASP A 10 20.64 -27.37 11.58
N GLY A 11 20.06 -26.38 10.87
CA GLY A 11 19.39 -25.23 11.48
C GLY A 11 18.15 -25.62 12.29
N LEU A 12 17.98 -24.97 13.44
CA LEU A 12 16.78 -25.12 14.26
C LEU A 12 15.55 -24.75 13.44
N ILE A 13 14.66 -25.72 13.22
CA ILE A 13 13.41 -25.50 12.51
C ILE A 13 12.35 -25.04 13.50
N LEU A 14 11.89 -23.80 13.33
CA LEU A 14 10.81 -23.26 14.14
C LEU A 14 9.45 -23.50 13.48
N PRO A 15 8.47 -24.08 14.17
CA PRO A 15 7.09 -24.14 13.72
C PRO A 15 6.48 -22.75 13.54
N GLU A 16 5.51 -22.64 12.64
CA GLU A 16 4.81 -21.40 12.28
C GLU A 16 4.25 -20.63 13.50
N LYS A 17 3.79 -21.36 14.53
CA LYS A 17 3.25 -20.78 15.76
C LYS A 17 4.22 -19.87 16.55
N TYR A 18 5.51 -19.97 16.27
CA TYR A 18 6.52 -19.10 16.89
C TYR A 18 6.77 -17.79 16.13
N ASN A 19 6.12 -17.62 14.96
CA ASN A 19 6.17 -16.35 14.26
C ASN A 19 5.19 -15.35 14.89
N GLY A 20 5.62 -14.11 15.01
CA GLY A 20 4.74 -13.01 15.39
C GLY A 20 3.62 -12.79 14.38
N LEU A 21 2.49 -12.23 14.82
CA LEU A 21 1.31 -11.97 14.01
C LEU A 21 1.62 -11.24 12.69
N GLY A 22 2.58 -10.30 12.71
CA GLY A 22 2.97 -9.58 11.50
C GLY A 22 3.56 -10.48 10.41
N TYR A 23 4.40 -11.44 10.78
CA TYR A 23 4.95 -12.41 9.83
C TYR A 23 3.89 -13.38 9.31
N GLN A 24 3.00 -13.86 10.18
CA GLN A 24 1.89 -14.73 9.77
C GLN A 24 0.99 -14.02 8.78
N ASN A 25 0.65 -12.74 9.04
CA ASN A 25 -0.16 -11.94 8.13
C ASN A 25 0.55 -11.68 6.79
N LEU A 26 1.86 -11.32 6.81
CA LEU A 26 2.63 -11.16 5.58
C LEU A 26 2.62 -12.42 4.72
N ILE A 27 2.85 -13.57 5.33
CA ILE A 27 2.87 -14.86 4.64
C ILE A 27 1.50 -15.14 4.05
N SER A 28 0.42 -14.93 4.81
CA SER A 28 -0.95 -15.10 4.33
C SER A 28 -1.22 -14.24 3.09
N ILE A 29 -0.93 -12.93 3.16
CA ILE A 29 -1.13 -12.02 2.03
C ILE A 29 -0.30 -12.45 0.82
N VAL A 30 0.95 -12.87 0.99
CA VAL A 30 1.79 -13.33 -0.12
C VAL A 30 1.23 -14.59 -0.75
N PHE A 31 0.74 -15.56 0.05
CA PHE A 31 0.08 -16.75 -0.48
C PHE A 31 -1.22 -16.43 -1.21
N ASP A 32 -2.00 -15.46 -0.71
CA ASP A 32 -3.21 -15.00 -1.40
C ASP A 32 -2.87 -14.38 -2.76
N LEU A 33 -1.84 -13.53 -2.83
CA LEU A 33 -1.38 -12.95 -4.11
C LEU A 33 -0.92 -14.03 -5.10
N ILE A 34 -0.19 -15.04 -4.63
CA ILE A 34 0.24 -16.18 -5.45
C ILE A 34 -0.98 -16.97 -5.93
N SER A 35 -1.93 -17.23 -5.04
CA SER A 35 -3.16 -17.97 -5.34
C SER A 35 -4.03 -17.24 -6.37
N TYR A 36 -4.18 -15.91 -6.25
CA TYR A 36 -4.90 -15.09 -7.22
C TYR A 36 -4.23 -15.11 -8.60
N ARG A 37 -2.91 -14.99 -8.65
CA ARG A 37 -2.14 -15.11 -9.88
C ARG A 37 -2.33 -16.48 -10.53
N ASP A 38 -2.16 -17.55 -9.76
CA ASP A 38 -2.21 -18.92 -10.25
C ASP A 38 -3.63 -19.28 -10.68
N GLY A 39 -4.65 -18.83 -9.95
CA GLY A 39 -6.05 -18.96 -10.33
C GLY A 39 -6.37 -18.24 -11.65
N TRP A 40 -5.89 -17.00 -11.83
CA TRP A 40 -6.05 -16.25 -13.07
C TRP A 40 -5.34 -16.93 -14.24
N MET A 41 -4.10 -17.40 -14.02
CA MET A 41 -3.30 -18.10 -15.04
C MET A 41 -3.71 -19.55 -15.28
N ARG A 42 -4.77 -20.02 -14.60
CA ARG A 42 -5.26 -21.40 -14.72
C ARG A 42 -4.17 -22.43 -14.45
N VAL A 43 -3.37 -22.23 -13.39
CA VAL A 43 -2.33 -23.15 -12.97
C VAL A 43 -2.93 -24.31 -12.15
N GLY A 44 -2.47 -25.52 -12.40
CA GLY A 44 -2.89 -26.71 -11.65
C GLY A 44 -4.21 -27.32 -12.12
N LYS A 45 -4.96 -27.94 -11.19
CA LYS A 45 -6.17 -28.74 -11.50
C LYS A 45 -7.35 -27.91 -12.02
N SER A 46 -7.31 -26.59 -11.87
CA SER A 46 -8.37 -25.68 -12.33
C SER A 46 -8.27 -25.33 -13.82
N GLY A 47 -7.17 -25.68 -14.47
CA GLY A 47 -6.95 -25.36 -15.88
C GLY A 47 -7.47 -26.45 -16.79
N THR A 48 -8.63 -26.25 -17.43
CA THR A 48 -8.95 -26.95 -18.66
C THR A 48 -8.14 -26.31 -19.78
N LYS A 49 -7.53 -27.11 -20.67
CA LYS A 49 -6.61 -26.63 -21.71
C LYS A 49 -7.22 -25.62 -22.69
N ASP A 50 -8.53 -25.45 -22.72
CA ASP A 50 -9.27 -24.63 -23.66
C ASP A 50 -9.91 -23.38 -23.04
N GLU A 51 -9.69 -23.10 -21.75
CA GLU A 51 -10.22 -21.89 -21.14
C GLU A 51 -9.39 -20.66 -21.50
N ILE A 52 -10.07 -19.63 -21.99
CA ILE A 52 -9.47 -18.33 -22.31
C ILE A 52 -9.05 -17.65 -20.99
N ILE A 53 -7.80 -17.20 -20.94
CA ILE A 53 -7.30 -16.39 -19.83
C ILE A 53 -7.71 -14.95 -20.09
N GLU A 54 -8.36 -14.33 -19.12
CA GLU A 54 -8.75 -12.92 -19.22
C GLU A 54 -7.53 -12.01 -19.34
N PRO A 55 -7.57 -10.98 -20.23
CA PRO A 55 -6.39 -10.13 -20.48
C PRO A 55 -6.01 -9.23 -19.30
N LEU A 56 -6.96 -8.92 -18.39
CA LEU A 56 -6.75 -8.07 -17.24
C LEU A 56 -6.89 -8.85 -15.93
N HIS A 57 -5.87 -8.78 -15.10
CA HIS A 57 -5.89 -9.21 -13.70
C HIS A 57 -5.98 -8.00 -12.79
N LEU A 58 -7.15 -7.72 -12.25
CA LEU A 58 -7.38 -6.66 -11.26
C LEU A 58 -7.34 -7.26 -9.86
N VAL A 59 -6.41 -6.79 -9.04
CA VAL A 59 -6.25 -7.21 -7.65
C VAL A 59 -6.46 -6.02 -6.73
N LEU A 60 -7.37 -6.17 -5.78
CA LEU A 60 -7.68 -5.16 -4.76
C LEU A 60 -7.19 -5.68 -3.41
N VAL A 61 -6.38 -4.89 -2.72
CA VAL A 61 -5.87 -5.20 -1.38
C VAL A 61 -6.25 -4.07 -0.45
N GLU A 62 -6.95 -4.40 0.62
CA GLU A 62 -7.42 -3.43 1.61
C GLU A 62 -6.54 -3.49 2.86
N GLU A 63 -6.00 -2.34 3.24
CA GLU A 63 -5.24 -2.12 4.47
C GLU A 63 -4.19 -3.21 4.78
N PRO A 64 -3.25 -3.51 3.86
CA PRO A 64 -2.26 -4.56 4.08
C PRO A 64 -1.33 -4.30 5.27
N GLU A 65 -1.30 -3.06 5.76
CA GLU A 65 -0.52 -2.67 6.94
C GLU A 65 -1.00 -3.27 8.25
N ALA A 66 -2.21 -3.80 8.31
CA ALA A 66 -2.77 -4.37 9.52
C ALA A 66 -1.82 -5.42 10.12
N HIS A 67 -1.36 -5.16 11.37
CA HIS A 67 -0.40 -5.99 12.10
C HIS A 67 1.01 -6.11 11.49
N LEU A 68 1.34 -5.39 10.41
CA LEU A 68 2.68 -5.38 9.84
C LEU A 68 3.56 -4.30 10.48
N HIS A 69 4.80 -4.68 10.81
CA HIS A 69 5.81 -3.70 11.17
C HIS A 69 6.17 -2.81 9.97
N VAL A 70 6.49 -1.54 10.21
CA VAL A 70 6.78 -0.53 9.16
C VAL A 70 7.72 -1.03 8.06
N GLN A 71 8.84 -1.65 8.44
CA GLN A 71 9.81 -2.18 7.47
C GLN A 71 9.19 -3.26 6.57
N VAL A 72 8.31 -4.08 7.13
CA VAL A 72 7.61 -5.15 6.39
C VAL A 72 6.59 -4.55 5.43
N GLN A 73 5.88 -3.49 5.84
CA GLN A 73 4.97 -2.74 4.96
C GLN A 73 5.69 -2.23 3.70
N GLN A 74 6.86 -1.62 3.89
CA GLN A 74 7.68 -1.09 2.79
C GLN A 74 8.14 -2.20 1.84
N VAL A 75 8.63 -3.32 2.37
CA VAL A 75 9.05 -4.47 1.55
C VAL A 75 7.87 -5.06 0.80
N PHE A 76 6.72 -5.19 1.45
CA PHE A 76 5.50 -5.70 0.82
C PHE A 76 5.11 -4.86 -0.40
N ILE A 77 4.98 -3.54 -0.25
CA ILE A 77 4.59 -2.66 -1.35
C ILE A 77 5.53 -2.76 -2.54
N ARG A 78 6.84 -2.75 -2.30
CA ARG A 78 7.86 -2.88 -3.37
C ARG A 78 7.79 -4.21 -4.11
N LYS A 79 7.31 -5.27 -3.47
CA LYS A 79 7.35 -6.64 -4.01
C LYS A 79 5.99 -7.19 -4.43
N ALA A 80 4.88 -6.67 -3.93
CA ALA A 80 3.55 -7.20 -4.19
C ALA A 80 3.23 -7.33 -5.69
N TYR A 81 3.50 -6.27 -6.46
CA TYR A 81 3.31 -6.28 -7.91
C TYR A 81 4.19 -7.34 -8.60
N SER A 82 5.47 -7.46 -8.20
CA SER A 82 6.37 -8.45 -8.79
C SER A 82 5.96 -9.89 -8.45
N VAL A 83 5.37 -10.14 -7.28
CA VAL A 83 4.81 -11.45 -6.93
C VAL A 83 3.66 -11.83 -7.87
N LEU A 84 2.74 -10.88 -8.14
CA LEU A 84 1.63 -11.07 -9.08
C LEU A 84 2.10 -11.30 -10.52
N ARG A 85 3.23 -10.73 -10.91
CA ARG A 85 3.80 -10.85 -12.28
C ARG A 85 4.81 -11.99 -12.42
N ASN A 86 5.16 -12.68 -11.34
CA ASN A 86 6.16 -13.75 -11.37
C ASN A 86 5.59 -15.07 -11.92
N HIS A 87 5.36 -15.11 -13.25
CA HIS A 87 4.92 -16.29 -13.96
C HIS A 87 5.50 -16.28 -15.38
N GLU A 88 5.90 -17.45 -15.91
CA GLU A 88 6.61 -17.55 -17.18
C GLU A 88 5.88 -16.91 -18.36
N LYS A 89 4.56 -17.05 -18.43
CA LYS A 89 3.72 -16.48 -19.49
C LYS A 89 3.57 -14.96 -19.38
N LEU A 90 3.64 -14.39 -18.17
CA LEU A 90 3.41 -12.97 -17.92
C LEU A 90 4.62 -12.10 -18.27
N GLY A 91 5.84 -12.67 -18.22
CA GLY A 91 7.07 -11.95 -18.59
C GLY A 91 7.33 -11.85 -20.08
N LYS A 92 6.62 -12.61 -20.90
CA LYS A 92 6.89 -12.76 -22.36
C LYS A 92 5.79 -12.22 -23.26
N SER A 93 4.68 -11.75 -22.71
CA SER A 93 3.50 -11.37 -23.48
C SER A 93 2.90 -10.05 -23.00
N ASP A 94 2.72 -9.12 -23.92
CA ASP A 94 1.97 -7.87 -23.69
C ASP A 94 0.45 -8.07 -23.70
N ALA A 95 -0.01 -9.32 -23.95
CA ALA A 95 -1.44 -9.64 -23.98
C ALA A 95 -2.08 -9.64 -22.59
N PHE A 96 -1.27 -9.71 -21.53
CA PHE A 96 -1.76 -9.77 -20.14
C PHE A 96 -1.30 -8.59 -19.32
N SER A 97 -2.24 -7.87 -18.75
CA SER A 97 -1.97 -6.77 -17.83
C SER A 97 -2.41 -7.12 -16.39
N THR A 98 -1.68 -6.57 -15.42
CA THR A 98 -2.03 -6.69 -14.00
C THR A 98 -2.19 -5.29 -13.44
N GLN A 99 -3.30 -5.03 -12.78
CA GLN A 99 -3.52 -3.80 -12.02
C GLN A 99 -3.69 -4.15 -10.54
N LEU A 100 -2.81 -3.62 -9.72
CA LEU A 100 -2.87 -3.74 -8.26
C LEU A 100 -3.36 -2.40 -7.70
N VAL A 101 -4.45 -2.45 -6.93
CA VAL A 101 -5.00 -1.30 -6.22
C VAL A 101 -4.95 -1.59 -4.73
N ILE A 102 -4.34 -0.70 -3.96
CA ILE A 102 -4.15 -0.87 -2.52
C ILE A 102 -4.79 0.31 -1.79
N SER A 103 -5.73 0.05 -0.90
CA SER A 103 -6.19 1.06 0.06
C SER A 103 -5.30 1.02 1.31
N THR A 104 -4.95 2.19 1.85
CA THR A 104 -4.09 2.27 3.03
C THR A 104 -4.33 3.53 3.83
N HIS A 105 -4.15 3.43 5.14
CA HIS A 105 -4.03 4.55 6.07
C HIS A 105 -2.57 4.75 6.54
N SER A 106 -1.62 3.97 6.01
CA SER A 106 -0.21 4.07 6.38
C SER A 106 0.53 5.11 5.54
N SER A 107 1.10 6.11 6.21
CA SER A 107 2.04 7.05 5.60
C SER A 107 3.29 6.36 5.04
N HIS A 108 3.69 5.24 5.63
CA HIS A 108 4.83 4.46 5.19
C HIS A 108 4.59 3.77 3.85
N ILE A 109 3.38 3.27 3.62
CA ILE A 109 2.97 2.69 2.33
C ILE A 109 2.86 3.77 1.26
N ALA A 110 2.18 4.88 1.56
CA ALA A 110 2.01 5.99 0.63
C ALA A 110 3.35 6.62 0.21
N ARG A 111 4.36 6.58 1.08
CA ARG A 111 5.70 7.10 0.82
C ARG A 111 6.52 6.24 -0.14
N GLU A 112 6.27 4.95 -0.18
CA GLU A 112 7.02 4.01 -1.03
C GLU A 112 6.53 4.01 -2.49
N GLU A 113 5.34 4.58 -2.73
CA GLU A 113 4.74 4.60 -4.07
C GLU A 113 5.02 5.92 -4.78
N GLU A 114 5.05 5.88 -6.11
CA GLU A 114 5.18 7.09 -6.92
C GLU A 114 3.94 8.00 -6.74
N PHE A 115 4.19 9.28 -6.58
CA PHE A 115 3.14 10.27 -6.35
C PHE A 115 2.04 10.27 -7.44
N ALA A 116 2.43 9.96 -8.67
CA ALA A 116 1.50 9.84 -9.81
C ALA A 116 0.49 8.71 -9.65
N ASN A 117 0.84 7.68 -8.88
CA ASN A 117 -0.02 6.51 -8.64
C ASN A 117 -0.98 6.72 -7.46
N LEU A 118 -0.76 7.76 -6.65
CA LEU A 118 -1.58 8.02 -5.48
C LEU A 118 -2.94 8.63 -5.85
N ARG A 119 -3.99 8.10 -5.24
CA ARG A 119 -5.36 8.60 -5.32
C ARG A 119 -5.85 8.91 -3.92
N TYR A 120 -6.19 10.17 -3.67
CA TYR A 120 -6.64 10.63 -2.37
C TYR A 120 -8.18 10.64 -2.31
N PHE A 121 -8.72 9.91 -1.35
CA PHE A 121 -10.16 9.88 -1.07
C PHE A 121 -10.50 10.98 -0.07
N LYS A 122 -10.83 12.16 -0.61
CA LYS A 122 -11.23 13.31 0.22
C LYS A 122 -12.67 13.17 0.66
N ARG A 123 -12.88 13.13 1.98
CA ARG A 123 -14.22 13.18 2.55
C ARG A 123 -14.83 14.57 2.34
N LEU A 124 -16.03 14.63 1.82
CA LEU A 124 -16.79 15.85 1.66
C LEU A 124 -17.74 16.04 2.87
N PRO A 125 -17.90 17.29 3.35
CA PRO A 125 -18.87 17.56 4.39
C PRO A 125 -20.28 17.23 3.92
N LYS A 126 -21.16 16.96 4.87
CA LYS A 126 -22.59 16.81 4.57
C LYS A 126 -23.16 18.18 4.19
N ASP A 127 -23.90 18.25 3.09
CA ASP A 127 -24.53 19.50 2.65
C ASP A 127 -25.66 19.93 3.61
N PHE A 128 -26.34 18.95 4.23
CA PHE A 128 -27.41 19.20 5.23
C PHE A 128 -27.65 17.97 6.12
N GLU A 129 -28.35 18.19 7.21
CA GLU A 129 -28.71 17.15 8.18
C GLU A 129 -29.55 16.05 7.51
N GLY A 130 -29.16 14.77 7.73
CA GLY A 130 -29.79 13.60 7.08
C GLY A 130 -29.12 13.07 5.83
N LYS A 131 -28.22 13.80 5.18
CA LYS A 131 -27.39 13.24 4.08
C LYS A 131 -26.22 12.42 4.58
N VAL A 132 -25.87 11.41 3.80
CA VAL A 132 -24.66 10.61 3.99
C VAL A 132 -23.46 11.41 3.49
N ALA A 133 -22.36 11.41 4.26
CA ALA A 133 -21.11 11.99 3.79
C ALA A 133 -20.61 11.23 2.55
N THR A 134 -20.15 11.96 1.54
CA THR A 134 -19.61 11.40 0.31
C THR A 134 -18.11 11.59 0.25
N SER A 135 -17.45 10.84 -0.62
CA SER A 135 -16.01 11.00 -0.89
C SER A 135 -15.78 11.41 -2.34
N LYS A 136 -14.77 12.25 -2.55
CA LYS A 136 -14.26 12.59 -3.87
C LYS A 136 -12.87 11.99 -4.05
N VAL A 137 -12.64 11.30 -5.16
CA VAL A 137 -11.31 10.82 -5.52
C VAL A 137 -10.54 11.95 -6.19
N VAL A 138 -9.36 12.25 -5.67
CA VAL A 138 -8.47 13.28 -6.18
C VAL A 138 -7.18 12.62 -6.66
N ASN A 139 -6.82 12.85 -7.90
CA ASN A 139 -5.51 12.49 -8.42
C ASN A 139 -4.47 13.51 -7.91
N LEU A 140 -3.56 13.07 -7.06
CA LEU A 140 -2.60 13.99 -6.44
C LEU A 140 -1.67 14.65 -7.47
N SER A 141 -1.37 13.98 -8.58
CA SER A 141 -0.53 14.55 -9.64
C SER A 141 -1.17 15.76 -10.34
N ASP A 142 -2.49 15.90 -10.29
CA ASP A 142 -3.21 16.98 -10.97
C ASP A 142 -3.40 18.22 -10.08
N VAL A 143 -3.17 18.08 -8.76
CA VAL A 143 -3.43 19.16 -7.77
C VAL A 143 -2.39 20.28 -7.84
N PHE A 144 -1.16 19.96 -8.20
CA PHE A 144 -0.02 20.90 -8.09
C PHE A 144 0.29 21.66 -9.38
N GLY A 145 -0.62 21.68 -10.33
CA GLY A 145 -0.47 22.45 -11.56
C GLY A 145 0.57 21.90 -12.53
N LYS A 146 0.92 22.70 -13.53
CA LYS A 146 1.84 22.32 -14.62
C LYS A 146 3.30 22.66 -14.35
N ASP A 147 3.61 23.36 -13.25
CA ASP A 147 4.98 23.73 -12.90
C ASP A 147 5.74 22.53 -12.31
N ASP A 148 6.68 22.02 -13.08
CA ASP A 148 7.49 20.85 -12.70
C ASP A 148 8.40 21.10 -11.49
N ALA A 149 8.79 22.33 -11.20
CA ALA A 149 9.64 22.66 -10.06
C ALA A 149 8.84 22.59 -8.76
N THR A 150 7.66 23.22 -8.74
CA THR A 150 6.73 23.17 -7.60
C THR A 150 6.26 21.75 -7.35
N LYS A 151 5.88 21.02 -8.40
CA LYS A 151 5.46 19.62 -8.29
C LYS A 151 6.55 18.74 -7.67
N ARG A 152 7.79 18.85 -8.15
CA ARG A 152 8.93 18.08 -7.60
C ARG A 152 9.22 18.45 -6.16
N PHE A 153 9.17 19.73 -5.79
CA PHE A 153 9.36 20.17 -4.42
C PHE A 153 8.30 19.58 -3.49
N VAL A 154 7.01 19.74 -3.83
CA VAL A 154 5.89 19.26 -3.01
C VAL A 154 5.92 17.74 -2.90
N THR A 155 6.15 17.02 -4.00
CA THR A 155 6.28 15.56 -4.00
C THR A 155 7.38 15.10 -3.05
N ARG A 156 8.58 15.72 -3.15
CA ARG A 156 9.70 15.38 -2.27
C ARG A 156 9.40 15.68 -0.80
N TYR A 157 8.80 16.85 -0.54
CA TYR A 157 8.46 17.29 0.81
C TYR A 157 7.44 16.36 1.47
N LEU A 158 6.35 16.05 0.79
CA LEU A 158 5.32 15.15 1.29
C LEU A 158 5.83 13.71 1.46
N GLN A 159 6.54 13.17 0.49
CA GLN A 159 7.06 11.80 0.55
C GLN A 159 8.16 11.64 1.61
N THR A 160 8.99 12.66 1.84
CA THR A 160 10.16 12.51 2.71
C THR A 160 9.81 12.71 4.19
N THR A 161 8.96 13.68 4.52
CA THR A 161 8.84 14.16 5.90
C THR A 161 7.41 14.25 6.42
N HIS A 162 6.41 14.44 5.53
CA HIS A 162 5.07 14.88 5.94
C HIS A 162 3.93 14.09 5.27
N CYS A 163 4.13 12.81 4.99
CA CYS A 163 3.04 11.94 4.48
C CYS A 163 1.82 11.92 5.40
N ASP A 164 2.01 12.17 6.70
CA ASP A 164 0.93 12.22 7.68
C ASP A 164 -0.09 13.32 7.38
N LEU A 165 0.29 14.35 6.60
CA LEU A 165 -0.61 15.39 6.12
C LEU A 165 -1.77 14.87 5.27
N PHE A 166 -1.59 13.74 4.58
CA PHE A 166 -2.68 13.12 3.81
C PHE A 166 -3.81 12.59 4.69
N PHE A 167 -3.54 12.35 5.97
CA PHE A 167 -4.47 11.75 6.92
C PHE A 167 -4.98 12.75 7.97
N ALA A 168 -4.53 14.01 7.90
CA ALA A 168 -4.90 15.06 8.86
C ALA A 168 -6.18 15.78 8.43
N ASP A 169 -7.11 15.99 9.35
CA ASP A 169 -8.30 16.82 9.14
C ASP A 169 -7.99 18.32 9.17
N GLY A 170 -6.91 18.71 9.81
CA GLY A 170 -6.46 20.09 9.91
C GLY A 170 -4.96 20.18 10.18
N VAL A 171 -4.35 21.27 9.76
CA VAL A 171 -2.92 21.52 9.89
C VAL A 171 -2.68 22.92 10.47
N ILE A 172 -1.81 23.00 11.45
CA ILE A 172 -1.33 24.28 12.00
C ILE A 172 0.12 24.46 11.55
N LEU A 173 0.36 25.50 10.77
CA LEU A 173 1.72 25.84 10.36
C LEU A 173 2.37 26.72 11.43
N VAL A 174 3.59 26.38 11.79
CA VAL A 174 4.43 27.09 12.78
C VAL A 174 5.79 27.41 12.17
N GLU A 175 6.40 28.50 12.63
CA GLU A 175 7.68 28.97 12.06
C GLU A 175 8.90 28.24 12.64
N GLY A 176 8.80 27.74 13.87
CA GLY A 176 9.94 27.14 14.53
C GLY A 176 9.65 26.09 15.58
N SER A 177 10.72 25.59 16.15
CA SER A 177 10.70 24.53 17.15
C SER A 177 10.01 24.95 18.46
N ALA A 178 10.09 26.24 18.81
CA ALA A 178 9.48 26.75 20.03
C ALA A 178 7.94 26.66 19.98
N GLU A 179 7.35 27.09 18.87
CA GLU A 179 5.91 27.02 18.64
C GLU A 179 5.46 25.56 18.57
N HIS A 180 6.23 24.71 17.89
CA HIS A 180 5.95 23.27 17.81
C HIS A 180 5.89 22.61 19.18
N MET A 181 6.77 23.00 20.10
CA MET A 181 6.78 22.47 21.47
C MET A 181 5.67 23.05 22.37
N LEU A 182 5.40 24.36 22.23
CA LEU A 182 4.48 25.07 23.11
C LEU A 182 3.00 24.89 22.72
N LEU A 183 2.70 24.80 21.44
CA LEU A 183 1.34 24.72 20.93
C LEU A 183 0.52 23.56 21.52
N PRO A 184 1.04 22.31 21.59
CA PRO A 184 0.34 21.20 22.22
C PRO A 184 0.05 21.44 23.70
N HIS A 185 0.92 22.16 24.40
CA HIS A 185 0.74 22.50 25.81
C HIS A 185 -0.41 23.51 25.99
N PHE A 186 -0.48 24.53 25.15
CA PHE A 186 -1.58 25.49 25.19
C PHE A 186 -2.94 24.91 24.82
N ILE A 187 -2.98 23.96 23.89
CA ILE A 187 -4.23 23.31 23.47
C ILE A 187 -4.77 22.40 24.60
N ARG A 188 -3.88 21.73 25.34
CA ARG A 188 -4.30 20.82 26.43
C ARG A 188 -4.78 21.53 27.68
N ASN A 189 -4.39 22.77 27.90
CA ASN A 189 -4.70 23.53 29.12
C ASN A 189 -5.93 24.46 28.95
N LYS A 190 -6.75 24.22 27.94
CA LYS A 190 -8.08 24.81 27.78
C LYS A 190 -9.16 23.81 28.18
#